data_91743a03e8b081a349c8db04a8095ad4
#
_entry.id   91743a03e8b081a349c8db04a8095ad4
#
_cell.length_a   1.000
_cell.length_b   1.000
_cell.length_c   1.000
_cell.angle_alpha   90.00
_cell.angle_beta   90.00
_cell.angle_gamma   90.00
#
_symmetry.space_group_name_H-M   'P 1'
#
loop_
_entity.id
_entity.type
_entity.pdbx_description
1 polymer ?
#
loop_
_entity_poly.entity_id
_entity_poly.type
_entity_poly.pdbx_seq_one_letter_code
_entity_poly.pdbx_strand_id
1 'polypeptide(L)'
;GTENAAQCLASKICEKGVTNVKLCDVSTTHVSYLIADTFRLSHLVLASVTYNLGVYPVMQSFLDEMKMLNMQNRTVAIIENGSWAVKSGDLMQKFVEEELKNMTVLNERLTVASNLHPDKLSELEAMADAIVESIKEREKALASKKAKK
;
A
#
# COMPACT_ATOMS: atom_id res chain seq x y z
N GLY A 1 7.04 -8.35 -12.28
CA GLY A 1 7.38 -8.16 -10.90
C GLY A 1 6.41 -7.31 -10.11
N THR A 2 6.98 -6.51 -9.26
CA THR A 2 6.21 -5.65 -8.34
C THR A 2 5.30 -4.67 -9.08
N GLU A 3 5.81 -4.05 -10.15
CA GLU A 3 5.04 -3.10 -10.94
C GLU A 3 3.82 -3.77 -11.58
N ASN A 4 3.99 -4.95 -12.14
CA ASN A 4 2.90 -5.69 -12.75
C ASN A 4 1.85 -6.06 -11.69
N ALA A 5 2.27 -6.51 -10.52
CA ALA A 5 1.35 -6.83 -9.43
C ALA A 5 0.57 -5.60 -8.98
N ALA A 6 1.23 -4.46 -8.85
CA ALA A 6 0.57 -3.20 -8.47
C ALA A 6 -0.45 -2.76 -9.53
N GLN A 7 -0.12 -2.87 -10.81
CA GLN A 7 -1.04 -2.55 -11.90
C GLN A 7 -2.25 -3.47 -11.89
N CYS A 8 -2.06 -4.77 -11.71
CA CYS A 8 -3.14 -5.73 -11.63
C CYS A 8 -4.05 -5.45 -10.44
N LEU A 9 -3.46 -5.13 -9.29
CA LEU A 9 -4.23 -4.79 -8.09
C LEU A 9 -5.08 -3.54 -8.32
N ALA A 10 -4.49 -2.49 -8.90
CA ALA A 10 -5.21 -1.27 -9.21
C ALA A 10 -6.41 -1.53 -10.13
N SER A 11 -6.23 -2.35 -11.17
CA SER A 11 -7.30 -2.73 -12.07
C SER A 11 -8.44 -3.46 -11.34
N LYS A 12 -8.10 -4.40 -10.47
CA LYS A 12 -9.11 -5.14 -9.71
C LYS A 12 -9.88 -4.26 -8.74
N ILE A 13 -9.21 -3.32 -8.10
CA ILE A 13 -9.87 -2.36 -7.21
C ILE A 13 -10.85 -1.49 -8.00
N CYS A 14 -10.44 -1.02 -9.18
CA CYS A 14 -11.31 -0.24 -10.06
C CYS A 14 -12.53 -1.05 -10.51
N GLU A 15 -12.35 -2.32 -10.87
CA GLU A 15 -13.45 -3.21 -11.24
C GLU A 15 -14.49 -3.39 -10.13
N LYS A 16 -14.05 -3.28 -8.88
CA LYS A 16 -14.93 -3.41 -7.71
C LYS A 16 -15.62 -2.10 -7.32
N GLY A 17 -15.47 -1.07 -8.14
CA GLY A 17 -16.21 0.18 -7.98
C GLY A 17 -15.44 1.34 -7.34
N VAL A 18 -14.20 1.15 -6.95
CA VAL A 18 -13.36 2.23 -6.41
C VAL A 18 -12.58 2.84 -7.57
N THR A 19 -12.93 4.07 -7.94
CA THR A 19 -12.38 4.71 -9.14
C THR A 19 -11.28 5.73 -8.84
N ASN A 20 -11.16 6.20 -7.59
CA ASN A 20 -10.14 7.16 -7.21
C ASN A 20 -8.86 6.44 -6.81
N VAL A 21 -8.25 5.77 -7.79
CA VAL A 21 -7.01 5.00 -7.60
C VAL A 21 -5.89 5.69 -8.37
N LYS A 22 -4.78 5.93 -7.67
CA LYS A 22 -3.59 6.53 -8.28
C LYS A 22 -2.42 5.56 -8.18
N LEU A 23 -1.81 5.28 -9.33
CA LEU A 23 -0.63 4.42 -9.42
C LEU A 23 0.58 5.29 -9.70
N CYS A 24 1.60 5.22 -8.83
CA CYS A 24 2.80 6.02 -8.94
C CYS A 24 4.05 5.16 -8.83
N ASP A 25 5.07 5.52 -9.60
CA ASP A 25 6.40 4.95 -9.50
C ASP A 25 7.25 5.90 -8.64
N VAL A 26 7.69 5.44 -7.46
CA VAL A 26 8.45 6.28 -6.53
C VAL A 26 9.80 6.70 -7.09
N SER A 27 10.35 5.95 -8.06
CA SER A 27 11.64 6.29 -8.67
C SER A 27 11.55 7.37 -9.74
N THR A 28 10.35 7.61 -10.28
CA THR A 28 10.15 8.60 -11.37
C THR A 28 9.23 9.75 -10.97
N THR A 29 8.55 9.65 -9.83
CA THR A 29 7.61 10.67 -9.35
C THR A 29 8.28 11.47 -8.23
N HIS A 30 8.23 12.79 -8.33
CA HIS A 30 8.79 13.66 -7.29
C HIS A 30 8.06 13.42 -5.96
N VAL A 31 8.81 13.39 -4.88
CA VAL A 31 8.30 13.07 -3.54
C VAL A 31 7.15 13.98 -3.11
N SER A 32 7.15 15.25 -3.54
CA SER A 32 6.08 16.19 -3.19
C SER A 32 4.71 15.76 -3.72
N TYR A 33 4.66 15.17 -4.91
CA TYR A 33 3.41 14.66 -5.47
C TYR A 33 2.95 13.40 -4.75
N LEU A 34 3.90 12.52 -4.42
CA LEU A 34 3.58 11.31 -3.66
C LEU A 34 2.99 11.66 -2.29
N ILE A 35 3.61 12.58 -1.59
CA ILE A 35 3.16 13.04 -0.28
C ILE A 35 1.78 13.70 -0.37
N ALA A 36 1.55 14.54 -1.37
CA ALA A 36 0.25 15.18 -1.59
C ALA A 36 -0.86 14.13 -1.73
N ASP A 37 -0.61 13.08 -2.51
CA ASP A 37 -1.60 12.00 -2.70
C ASP A 37 -1.82 11.22 -1.41
N THR A 38 -0.77 10.94 -0.62
CA THR A 38 -0.93 10.21 0.64
C THR A 38 -1.71 11.01 1.68
N PHE A 39 -1.60 12.34 1.67
CA PHE A 39 -2.41 13.18 2.55
C PHE A 39 -3.86 13.28 2.09
N ARG A 40 -4.10 13.14 0.80
CA ARG A 40 -5.43 13.22 0.21
C ARG A 40 -6.22 11.91 0.32
N LEU A 41 -5.53 10.79 0.26
CA LEU A 41 -6.15 9.46 0.20
C LEU A 41 -6.03 8.72 1.53
N SER A 42 -6.99 7.85 1.82
CA SER A 42 -7.07 7.13 3.10
C SER A 42 -6.31 5.80 3.11
N HIS A 43 -6.12 5.22 1.94
CA HIS A 43 -5.53 3.90 1.77
C HIS A 43 -4.30 3.96 0.88
N LEU A 44 -3.26 3.26 1.29
CA LEU A 44 -1.98 3.19 0.58
C LEU A 44 -1.63 1.73 0.29
N VAL A 45 -1.13 1.47 -0.90
CA VAL A 45 -0.49 0.19 -1.21
C VAL A 45 0.98 0.48 -1.44
N LEU A 46 1.82 -0.09 -0.59
CA LEU A 46 3.27 0.05 -0.70
C LEU A 46 3.83 -1.19 -1.39
N ALA A 47 4.42 -1.00 -2.55
CA ALA A 47 4.98 -2.09 -3.34
C ALA A 47 6.47 -1.85 -3.55
N SER A 48 7.31 -2.78 -3.10
CA SER A 48 8.75 -2.62 -3.17
C SER A 48 9.47 -3.96 -3.31
N VAL A 49 10.70 -3.89 -3.81
CA VAL A 49 11.62 -5.03 -3.87
C VAL A 49 12.55 -5.00 -2.67
N THR A 50 13.09 -6.16 -2.30
CA THR A 50 14.16 -6.26 -1.31
C THR A 50 15.49 -5.88 -2.00
N TYR A 51 16.24 -4.99 -1.35
CA TYR A 51 17.53 -4.53 -1.84
C TYR A 51 18.55 -4.65 -0.72
N ASN A 52 19.59 -5.46 -0.93
CA ASN A 52 20.62 -5.72 0.09
C ASN A 52 20.00 -6.06 1.47
N LEU A 53 19.00 -6.94 1.47
CA LEU A 53 18.24 -7.34 2.67
C LEU A 53 17.48 -6.19 3.34
N GLY A 54 17.25 -5.10 2.60
CA GLY A 54 16.50 -3.95 3.09
C GLY A 54 15.43 -3.50 2.11
N VAL A 55 14.83 -2.36 2.40
CA VAL A 55 13.86 -1.72 1.53
C VAL A 55 14.63 -0.98 0.43
N TYR A 56 14.11 -1.01 -0.79
CA TYR A 56 14.70 -0.27 -1.91
C TYR A 56 14.88 1.22 -1.51
N PRO A 57 16.07 1.83 -1.75
CA PRO A 57 16.39 3.15 -1.20
C PRO A 57 15.39 4.26 -1.49
N VAL A 58 14.81 4.29 -2.69
CA VAL A 58 13.83 5.33 -3.05
C VAL A 58 12.55 5.16 -2.24
N MET A 59 12.11 3.92 -2.02
CA MET A 59 10.97 3.64 -1.15
C MET A 59 11.27 4.02 0.29
N GLN A 60 12.47 3.73 0.78
CA GLN A 60 12.87 4.11 2.13
C GLN A 60 12.84 5.63 2.31
N SER A 61 13.30 6.39 1.31
CA SER A 61 13.24 7.85 1.33
C SER A 61 11.81 8.36 1.42
N PHE A 62 10.89 7.73 0.68
CA PHE A 62 9.48 8.08 0.74
C PHE A 62 8.88 7.79 2.13
N LEU A 63 9.20 6.65 2.72
CA LEU A 63 8.76 6.30 4.07
C LEU A 63 9.27 7.31 5.10
N ASP A 64 10.55 7.69 5.01
CA ASP A 64 11.15 8.66 5.91
C ASP A 64 10.47 10.03 5.79
N GLU A 65 10.10 10.43 4.59
CA GLU A 65 9.39 11.68 4.35
C GLU A 65 7.99 11.66 4.97
N MET A 66 7.29 10.53 4.88
CA MET A 66 6.00 10.36 5.54
C MET A 66 6.13 10.54 7.06
N LYS A 67 7.20 10.01 7.65
CA LYS A 67 7.45 10.16 9.08
C LYS A 67 7.72 11.62 9.44
N MET A 68 8.59 12.30 8.68
CA MET A 68 8.92 13.70 8.90
C MET A 68 7.69 14.60 8.86
N LEU A 69 6.74 14.29 7.98
CA LEU A 69 5.54 15.08 7.79
C LEU A 69 4.35 14.61 8.64
N ASN A 70 4.60 13.68 9.56
CA ASN A 70 3.61 13.21 10.54
C ASN A 70 2.40 12.51 9.92
N MET A 71 2.62 11.72 8.87
CA MET A 71 1.56 10.93 8.26
C MET A 71 0.95 9.98 9.28
N GLN A 72 -0.40 9.98 9.37
CA GLN A 72 -1.10 9.17 10.35
C GLN A 72 -2.52 8.84 9.87
N ASN A 73 -3.17 7.90 10.55
CA ASN A 73 -4.58 7.55 10.32
C ASN A 73 -4.84 6.99 8.92
N ARG A 74 -3.93 6.18 8.41
CA ARG A 74 -4.06 5.56 7.09
C ARG A 74 -4.10 4.05 7.20
N THR A 75 -4.72 3.41 6.22
CA THR A 75 -4.71 1.95 6.09
C THR A 75 -3.73 1.57 4.98
N VAL A 76 -2.87 0.61 5.26
CA VAL A 76 -1.77 0.22 4.37
C VAL A 76 -1.86 -1.25 4.02
N ALA A 77 -1.71 -1.56 2.74
CA ALA A 77 -1.48 -2.92 2.26
C ALA A 77 -0.10 -2.99 1.62
N ILE A 78 0.51 -4.16 1.63
CA ILE A 78 1.90 -4.33 1.23
C ILE A 78 2.05 -5.38 0.15
N ILE A 79 2.79 -5.03 -0.90
CA ILE A 79 3.26 -5.95 -1.92
C ILE A 79 4.79 -5.98 -1.83
N GLU A 80 5.35 -7.17 -1.68
CA GLU A 80 6.80 -7.32 -1.63
C GLU A 80 7.29 -8.26 -2.72
N ASN A 81 8.48 -7.99 -3.23
CA ASN A 81 9.12 -8.82 -4.24
C ASN A 81 10.56 -9.05 -3.84
N GLY A 82 10.96 -10.32 -3.81
CA GLY A 82 12.33 -10.70 -3.53
C GLY A 82 12.54 -12.16 -3.84
N SER A 83 13.65 -12.48 -4.53
CA SER A 83 13.93 -13.83 -4.96
C SER A 83 14.72 -14.65 -3.95
N TRP A 84 15.42 -14.02 -3.02
CA TRP A 84 16.29 -14.71 -2.05
C TRP A 84 15.76 -14.63 -0.62
N ALA A 85 15.58 -13.41 -0.14
CA ALA A 85 15.06 -13.15 1.18
C ALA A 85 13.97 -12.10 1.05
N VAL A 86 12.74 -12.51 1.26
CA VAL A 86 11.59 -11.61 1.15
C VAL A 86 11.48 -10.86 2.47
N LYS A 87 12.11 -9.68 2.56
CA LYS A 87 12.16 -8.88 3.79
C LYS A 87 11.63 -7.47 3.67
N SER A 88 11.49 -6.94 2.44
CA SER A 88 11.03 -5.57 2.26
C SER A 88 9.64 -5.35 2.87
N GLY A 89 8.76 -6.34 2.78
CA GLY A 89 7.43 -6.26 3.37
C GLY A 89 7.47 -6.15 4.88
N ASP A 90 8.27 -6.99 5.54
CA ASP A 90 8.41 -6.95 6.99
C ASP A 90 8.98 -5.61 7.46
N LEU A 91 9.98 -5.09 6.75
CA LEU A 91 10.60 -3.81 7.09
C LEU A 91 9.63 -2.65 6.87
N MET A 92 8.87 -2.66 5.79
CA MET A 92 7.85 -1.64 5.54
C MET A 92 6.75 -1.68 6.60
N GLN A 93 6.29 -2.88 6.95
CA GLN A 93 5.26 -3.03 7.98
C GLN A 93 5.76 -2.53 9.34
N LYS A 94 6.97 -2.91 9.71
CA LYS A 94 7.59 -2.46 10.96
C LYS A 94 7.69 -0.95 11.01
N PHE A 95 8.14 -0.31 9.91
CA PHE A 95 8.22 1.13 9.82
C PHE A 95 6.86 1.79 10.02
N VAL A 96 5.85 1.30 9.31
CA VAL A 96 4.49 1.86 9.39
C VAL A 96 3.94 1.72 10.81
N GLU A 97 4.10 0.58 11.44
CA GLU A 97 3.55 0.32 12.77
C GLU A 97 4.30 1.05 13.87
N GLU A 98 5.62 1.15 13.78
CA GLU A 98 6.45 1.72 14.85
C GLU A 98 6.74 3.22 14.68
N GLU A 99 6.87 3.69 13.44
CA GLU A 99 7.33 5.05 13.16
C GLU A 99 6.20 6.01 12.77
N LEU A 100 5.07 5.50 12.34
CA LEU A 100 3.90 6.30 11.99
C LEU A 100 2.81 6.08 13.03
N LYS A 101 1.91 7.06 13.17
CA LYS A 101 0.89 7.03 14.21
C LYS A 101 -0.46 6.54 13.68
N ASN A 102 -1.10 5.67 14.46
CA ASN A 102 -2.49 5.23 14.21
C ASN A 102 -2.67 4.71 12.79
N MET A 103 -1.77 3.84 12.38
CA MET A 103 -1.83 3.19 11.07
C MET A 103 -2.43 1.79 11.22
N THR A 104 -3.19 1.37 10.23
CA THR A 104 -3.72 0.01 10.15
C THR A 104 -3.02 -0.68 8.98
N VAL A 105 -2.40 -1.83 9.25
CA VAL A 105 -1.79 -2.65 8.19
C VAL A 105 -2.68 -3.85 7.95
N LEU A 106 -3.14 -4.03 6.71
CA LEU A 106 -3.99 -5.16 6.35
C LEU A 106 -3.18 -6.46 6.37
N ASN A 107 -3.80 -7.53 6.82
CA ASN A 107 -3.17 -8.84 6.92
C ASN A 107 -2.86 -9.45 5.55
N GLU A 108 -3.64 -9.08 4.55
CA GLU A 108 -3.49 -9.57 3.18
C GLU A 108 -2.27 -8.93 2.53
N ARG A 109 -1.13 -9.62 2.64
CA ARG A 109 0.13 -9.21 2.01
C ARG A 109 0.37 -10.09 0.79
N LEU A 110 0.75 -9.46 -0.33
CA LEU A 110 1.13 -10.20 -1.52
C LEU A 110 2.65 -10.30 -1.61
N THR A 111 3.15 -11.52 -1.74
CA THR A 111 4.59 -11.79 -1.92
C THR A 111 4.80 -12.36 -3.31
N VAL A 112 5.66 -11.70 -4.09
CA VAL A 112 5.97 -12.10 -5.46
C VAL A 112 7.47 -12.38 -5.54
N ALA A 113 7.87 -13.57 -6.02
CA ALA A 113 9.28 -13.96 -6.07
C ALA A 113 10.03 -13.26 -7.20
N SER A 114 9.49 -13.26 -8.41
CA SER A 114 10.10 -12.56 -9.55
C SER A 114 9.04 -11.97 -10.47
N ASN A 115 8.04 -12.77 -10.84
CA ASN A 115 6.91 -12.35 -11.64
C ASN A 115 5.61 -12.75 -10.95
N LEU A 116 4.53 -12.08 -11.35
CA LEU A 116 3.20 -12.46 -10.88
C LEU A 116 2.76 -13.73 -11.62
N HIS A 117 2.72 -14.85 -10.91
CA HIS A 117 2.26 -16.12 -11.44
C HIS A 117 0.74 -16.26 -11.32
N PRO A 118 0.10 -17.07 -12.18
CA PRO A 118 -1.36 -17.28 -12.11
C PRO A 118 -1.86 -17.78 -10.74
N ASP A 119 -1.07 -18.55 -10.01
CA ASP A 119 -1.43 -19.03 -8.68
C ASP A 119 -1.47 -17.91 -7.63
N LYS A 120 -0.87 -16.76 -7.91
CA LYS A 120 -0.94 -15.58 -7.05
C LYS A 120 -2.16 -14.70 -7.30
N LEU A 121 -2.94 -15.00 -8.36
CA LEU A 121 -4.11 -14.19 -8.69
C LEU A 121 -5.19 -14.27 -7.62
N SER A 122 -5.34 -15.42 -6.96
CA SER A 122 -6.30 -15.56 -5.86
C SER A 122 -5.89 -14.72 -4.65
N GLU A 123 -4.59 -14.63 -4.36
CA GLU A 123 -4.08 -13.78 -3.28
C GLU A 123 -4.24 -12.30 -3.62
N LEU A 124 -4.02 -11.95 -4.87
CA LEU A 124 -4.23 -10.58 -5.37
C LEU A 124 -5.71 -10.18 -5.25
N GLU A 125 -6.61 -11.09 -5.61
CA GLU A 125 -8.06 -10.89 -5.49
C GLU A 125 -8.46 -10.69 -4.03
N ALA A 126 -7.93 -11.51 -3.13
CA ALA A 126 -8.18 -11.39 -1.69
C ALA A 126 -7.69 -10.04 -1.15
N MET A 127 -6.53 -9.58 -1.61
CA MET A 127 -6.00 -8.27 -1.22
C MET A 127 -6.91 -7.14 -1.73
N ALA A 128 -7.36 -7.22 -2.98
CA ALA A 128 -8.27 -6.24 -3.55
C ALA A 128 -9.58 -6.19 -2.76
N ASP A 129 -10.15 -7.34 -2.42
CA ASP A 129 -11.36 -7.43 -1.61
C ASP A 129 -11.17 -6.81 -0.23
N ALA A 130 -10.04 -7.09 0.43
CA ALA A 130 -9.74 -6.54 1.74
C ALA A 130 -9.63 -5.02 1.71
N ILE A 131 -8.96 -4.48 0.69
CA ILE A 131 -8.82 -3.02 0.52
C ILE A 131 -10.19 -2.38 0.29
N VAL A 132 -10.99 -2.92 -0.60
CA VAL A 132 -12.31 -2.37 -0.92
C VAL A 132 -13.23 -2.45 0.30
N GLU A 133 -13.21 -3.55 1.03
CA GLU A 133 -14.01 -3.70 2.26
C GLU A 133 -13.60 -2.66 3.30
N SER A 134 -12.30 -2.46 3.49
CA SER A 134 -11.76 -1.45 4.41
C SER A 134 -12.21 -0.04 4.02
N ILE A 135 -12.23 0.27 2.72
CA ILE A 135 -12.71 1.57 2.23
C ILE A 135 -14.20 1.75 2.56
N LYS A 136 -15.00 0.72 2.33
CA LYS A 136 -16.45 0.76 2.60
C LYS A 136 -16.73 0.94 4.09
N GLU A 137 -15.99 0.25 4.94
CA GLU A 137 -16.12 0.39 6.39
C GLU A 137 -15.78 1.80 6.85
N ARG A 138 -14.74 2.40 6.29
CA ARG A 138 -14.36 3.78 6.57
C ARG A 138 -15.45 4.75 6.16
N GLU A 139 -16.05 4.56 4.99
CA GLU A 139 -17.14 5.40 4.49
C GLU A 139 -18.36 5.31 5.39
N LYS A 140 -18.70 4.11 5.86
CA LYS A 140 -19.80 3.90 6.82
C LYS A 140 -19.52 4.60 8.13
N ALA A 141 -18.31 4.52 8.65
CA ALA A 141 -17.93 5.17 9.90
C ALA A 141 -18.04 6.69 9.79
N LEU A 142 -17.61 7.26 8.67
CA LEU A 142 -17.72 8.70 8.41
C LEU A 142 -19.17 9.15 8.26
N ALA A 143 -20.01 8.38 7.57
CA ALA A 143 -21.43 8.66 7.41
C ALA A 143 -22.14 8.62 8.76
N SER A 144 -21.82 7.64 9.60
CA SER A 144 -22.36 7.51 10.95
C SER A 144 -22.01 8.72 11.82
N LYS A 145 -20.77 9.20 11.75
CA LYS A 145 -20.35 10.40 12.48
C LYS A 145 -21.09 11.66 12.01
N LYS A 146 -21.31 11.79 10.70
CA LYS A 146 -22.08 12.92 10.15
C LYS A 146 -23.53 12.89 10.59
N ALA A 147 -24.13 11.69 10.65
CA ALA A 147 -25.52 11.52 11.08
C ALA A 147 -25.75 11.88 12.56
N LYS A 148 -24.70 11.79 13.40
CA LYS A 148 -24.75 12.13 14.82
C LYS A 148 -24.57 13.62 15.12
N LYS A 149 -24.21 14.38 14.11
CA LYS A 149 -24.11 15.83 14.22
C LYS A 149 -25.43 16.46 13.79
#